data_e282abe4049986e9a9c27efe0f9897ba
#
_entry.id   e282abe4049986e9a9c27efe0f9897ba
#
_cell.length_a   1.000
_cell.length_b   1.000
_cell.length_c   1.000
_cell.angle_alpha   90.00
_cell.angle_beta   90.00
_cell.angle_gamma   90.00
#
_symmetry.space_group_name_H-M   'P 1'
#
loop_
_entity.id
_entity.type
_entity.pdbx_description
1 polymer ?
#
loop_
_entity_poly.entity_id
_entity_poly.type
_entity_poly.pdbx_seq_one_letter_code
_entity_poly.pdbx_strand_id
1 'polypeptide(L)'
;MAEEKHTENNSGLGATGNFIHSYIQEDLKGELNKIHTRFPPEPNGYLHIGHAKSICLNFGLANLYGGKCNLRFDDTNPTKEDVEYVESIQEDVKWLGFDWEDRLFYASGYFDKYYEVALKLIQEGKAFVDELSAEEMREYRGTLSTPGKESPYRNRSVEENLDLFERMKAGEFPDGSKTLRAKIDMASPNINMRDPVLYRISHSTHHTTGDKWCIYPMYDFAHPLEDAIEGITHSICTMEFEDHRPLYDWVVREAGYTVNPPRQIEFARLGMTNTVMSKRKLRALVENGLVDGWDDPRMPTICGLRRRGYTPASIRDFCERIGVSKANSMVDSGLLDYCIRDDLKAKAKVVMAVLDPLKLVITNYPEDRVEMMELENNPETPELGKRLAPFTRELYIEREDFMEEPVKKFFRLAPGKEVRLKGAYFVTCTDFVKDENGVVTEVHCTYDPETRSGSGFEGRKVKGTLHWVSAKDNVQATARLYDYMMLDNPEDPNGEMIMNPNSLEVKECFIEPSVKDAKKGDRFQFMRNGYYIVDTKDTTEEHLVFNRIVPLKSSFKLK
;
A
#
# COMPACT_ATOMS: atom_id res chain seq x y z
N MET A 1 15.91 -28.78 28.12
CA MET A 1 15.53 -27.39 27.83
C MET A 1 15.46 -27.30 26.32
N ALA A 2 14.25 -27.37 25.79
CA ALA A 2 13.98 -27.31 24.36
C ALA A 2 13.78 -25.84 24.01
N GLU A 3 14.62 -25.31 23.13
CA GLU A 3 14.41 -24.02 22.49
C GLU A 3 13.18 -24.12 21.61
N GLU A 4 12.08 -23.51 22.04
CA GLU A 4 10.96 -23.19 21.16
C GLU A 4 11.41 -22.12 20.17
N LYS A 5 11.76 -22.55 18.97
CA LYS A 5 11.86 -21.65 17.81
C LYS A 5 10.46 -21.13 17.54
N HIS A 6 10.21 -19.88 17.89
CA HIS A 6 9.16 -19.09 17.29
C HIS A 6 9.45 -19.00 15.79
N THR A 7 8.92 -19.92 15.02
CA THR A 7 8.73 -19.73 13.59
C THR A 7 7.65 -18.66 13.44
N GLU A 8 8.07 -17.41 13.25
CA GLU A 8 7.18 -16.41 12.66
C GLU A 8 6.64 -17.03 11.37
N ASN A 9 5.34 -17.27 11.37
CA ASN A 9 4.62 -17.73 10.20
C ASN A 9 4.66 -16.64 9.14
N ASN A 10 5.70 -16.62 8.34
CA ASN A 10 5.80 -15.85 7.10
C ASN A 10 4.96 -16.54 6.00
N SER A 11 3.74 -16.91 6.30
CA SER A 11 2.78 -17.38 5.31
C SER A 11 2.36 -16.19 4.48
N GLY A 12 2.94 -16.07 3.28
CA GLY A 12 2.45 -15.14 2.29
C GLY A 12 1.02 -15.49 1.86
N LEU A 13 0.39 -14.56 1.19
CA LEU A 13 -0.99 -14.59 0.71
C LEU A 13 -1.55 -15.97 0.43
N GLY A 14 -2.51 -16.35 1.26
CA GLY A 14 -3.29 -17.54 1.05
C GLY A 14 -2.49 -18.83 1.20
N ALA A 15 -1.70 -18.95 2.28
CA ALA A 15 -1.05 -20.20 2.68
C ALA A 15 -2.03 -21.39 2.74
N THR A 16 -3.32 -21.13 2.69
CA THR A 16 -4.36 -22.13 2.70
C THR A 16 -5.36 -21.93 1.57
N GLY A 17 -5.30 -22.79 0.57
CA GLY A 17 -6.49 -23.12 -0.21
C GLY A 17 -6.85 -22.25 -1.41
N ASN A 18 -5.94 -21.45 -2.00
CA ASN A 18 -6.22 -20.84 -3.28
C ASN A 18 -5.78 -21.73 -4.46
N PHE A 19 -6.29 -21.45 -5.66
CA PHE A 19 -6.03 -22.25 -6.85
C PHE A 19 -4.54 -22.25 -7.28
N ILE A 20 -3.76 -21.22 -6.95
CA ILE A 20 -2.31 -21.15 -7.27
C ILE A 20 -1.56 -22.22 -6.48
N HIS A 21 -1.89 -22.43 -5.21
CA HIS A 21 -1.32 -23.51 -4.42
C HIS A 21 -1.59 -24.88 -5.04
N SER A 22 -2.80 -25.10 -5.55
CA SER A 22 -3.15 -26.35 -6.22
C SER A 22 -2.27 -26.59 -7.44
N TYR A 23 -2.04 -25.56 -8.26
CA TYR A 23 -1.14 -25.66 -9.42
C TYR A 23 0.32 -25.93 -9.02
N ILE A 24 0.83 -25.21 -8.02
CA ILE A 24 2.20 -25.43 -7.51
C ILE A 24 2.36 -26.86 -6.96
N GLN A 25 1.40 -27.32 -6.18
CA GLN A 25 1.44 -28.68 -5.61
C GLN A 25 1.36 -29.77 -6.68
N GLU A 26 0.62 -29.55 -7.76
CA GLU A 26 0.57 -30.43 -8.90
C GLU A 26 1.92 -30.46 -9.64
N ASP A 27 2.48 -29.30 -9.93
CA ASP A 27 3.75 -29.17 -10.65
C ASP A 27 4.93 -29.75 -9.86
N LEU A 28 4.91 -29.64 -8.52
CA LEU A 28 5.93 -30.22 -7.64
C LEU A 28 5.86 -31.76 -7.51
N LYS A 29 4.77 -32.40 -7.94
CA LYS A 29 4.70 -33.88 -8.07
C LYS A 29 5.43 -34.41 -9.30
N GLY A 30 5.73 -33.54 -10.26
CA GLY A 30 6.47 -33.86 -11.46
C GLY A 30 7.98 -33.76 -11.30
N GLU A 31 8.64 -33.25 -12.33
CA GLU A 31 10.12 -33.09 -12.34
C GLU A 31 10.59 -31.80 -11.65
N LEU A 32 9.67 -30.93 -11.26
CA LEU A 32 9.98 -29.64 -10.65
C LEU A 32 10.34 -29.81 -9.17
N ASN A 33 11.57 -29.48 -8.80
CA ASN A 33 12.06 -29.64 -7.44
C ASN A 33 11.87 -28.41 -6.54
N LYS A 34 11.78 -27.22 -7.11
CA LYS A 34 11.67 -25.94 -6.41
C LYS A 34 10.86 -24.94 -7.24
N ILE A 35 10.20 -24.03 -6.56
CA ILE A 35 9.52 -22.92 -7.24
C ILE A 35 10.43 -21.70 -7.35
N HIS A 36 10.27 -20.96 -8.43
CA HIS A 36 10.94 -19.70 -8.67
C HIS A 36 9.92 -18.71 -9.24
N THR A 37 9.62 -17.68 -8.48
CA THR A 37 8.70 -16.61 -8.85
C THR A 37 9.45 -15.30 -9.10
N ARG A 38 8.76 -14.26 -9.51
CA ARG A 38 9.33 -12.93 -9.65
C ARG A 38 8.27 -11.86 -9.43
N PHE A 39 8.71 -10.70 -8.97
CA PHE A 39 7.96 -9.45 -9.01
C PHE A 39 8.60 -8.54 -10.06
N PRO A 40 7.90 -8.24 -11.19
CA PRO A 40 8.48 -7.55 -12.33
C PRO A 40 7.90 -6.14 -12.53
N PRO A 41 8.16 -5.16 -11.63
CA PRO A 41 7.59 -3.83 -11.77
C PRO A 41 8.22 -3.05 -12.92
N GLU A 42 7.41 -2.27 -13.66
CA GLU A 42 7.91 -1.20 -14.50
C GLU A 42 8.37 -0.04 -13.61
N PRO A 43 9.60 0.51 -13.80
CA PRO A 43 10.10 1.63 -13.00
C PRO A 43 9.55 2.98 -13.50
N ASN A 44 8.23 3.11 -13.59
CA ASN A 44 7.50 4.25 -14.14
C ASN A 44 6.52 4.92 -13.17
N GLY A 45 6.64 4.66 -11.87
CA GLY A 45 5.82 5.23 -10.82
C GLY A 45 6.00 4.54 -9.48
N TYR A 46 5.45 5.16 -8.45
CA TYR A 46 5.43 4.61 -7.09
C TYR A 46 4.48 3.42 -6.98
N LEU A 47 4.86 2.45 -6.14
CA LEU A 47 4.01 1.30 -5.83
C LEU A 47 2.84 1.72 -4.93
N HIS A 48 1.72 1.04 -5.10
CA HIS A 48 0.52 1.21 -4.28
C HIS A 48 0.06 -0.11 -3.66
N ILE A 49 -0.98 -0.08 -2.84
CA ILE A 49 -1.52 -1.26 -2.13
C ILE A 49 -1.83 -2.45 -3.06
N GLY A 50 -2.22 -2.20 -4.30
CA GLY A 50 -2.43 -3.26 -5.29
C GLY A 50 -1.15 -4.01 -5.64
N HIS A 51 -0.02 -3.33 -5.71
CA HIS A 51 1.30 -3.95 -5.91
C HIS A 51 1.74 -4.73 -4.66
N ALA A 52 1.39 -4.26 -3.45
CA ALA A 52 1.68 -5.00 -2.22
C ALA A 52 1.06 -6.40 -2.24
N LYS A 53 -0.16 -6.56 -2.78
CA LYS A 53 -0.77 -7.87 -3.00
C LYS A 53 0.10 -8.78 -3.86
N SER A 54 0.61 -8.28 -4.99
CA SER A 54 1.48 -9.05 -5.89
C SER A 54 2.83 -9.38 -5.26
N ILE A 55 3.44 -8.44 -4.53
CA ILE A 55 4.70 -8.64 -3.81
C ILE A 55 4.54 -9.74 -2.76
N CYS A 56 3.54 -9.62 -1.89
CA CYS A 56 3.25 -10.60 -0.86
C CYS A 56 2.98 -11.99 -1.46
N LEU A 57 2.25 -12.05 -2.58
CA LEU A 57 1.94 -13.31 -3.25
C LEU A 57 3.21 -13.98 -3.79
N ASN A 58 4.01 -13.29 -4.58
CA ASN A 58 5.19 -13.85 -5.22
C ASN A 58 6.29 -14.24 -4.22
N PHE A 59 6.66 -13.32 -3.32
CA PHE A 59 7.65 -13.59 -2.28
C PHE A 59 7.13 -14.58 -1.24
N GLY A 60 5.84 -14.46 -0.87
CA GLY A 60 5.20 -15.36 0.09
C GLY A 60 5.15 -16.81 -0.38
N LEU A 61 4.78 -17.06 -1.64
CA LEU A 61 4.79 -18.39 -2.23
C LEU A 61 6.21 -18.97 -2.28
N ALA A 62 7.18 -18.16 -2.72
CA ALA A 62 8.58 -18.59 -2.73
C ALA A 62 9.04 -19.02 -1.32
N ASN A 63 8.79 -18.20 -0.31
CA ASN A 63 9.14 -18.51 1.08
C ASN A 63 8.45 -19.78 1.58
N LEU A 64 7.14 -19.91 1.31
CA LEU A 64 6.35 -21.06 1.78
C LEU A 64 6.85 -22.39 1.22
N TYR A 65 7.23 -22.42 -0.05
CA TYR A 65 7.70 -23.62 -0.73
C TYR A 65 9.23 -23.78 -0.74
N GLY A 66 9.96 -22.95 0.04
CA GLY A 66 11.43 -23.01 0.09
C GLY A 66 12.12 -22.68 -1.24
N GLY A 67 11.45 -21.89 -2.07
CA GLY A 67 11.91 -21.43 -3.37
C GLY A 67 12.56 -20.05 -3.33
N LYS A 68 12.57 -19.38 -4.49
CA LYS A 68 13.16 -18.06 -4.67
C LYS A 68 12.20 -17.11 -5.37
N CYS A 69 12.35 -15.81 -5.11
CA CYS A 69 11.65 -14.76 -5.83
C CYS A 69 12.64 -13.70 -6.33
N ASN A 70 12.60 -13.39 -7.62
CA ASN A 70 13.42 -12.32 -8.21
C ASN A 70 12.68 -10.98 -8.13
N LEU A 71 13.46 -9.91 -7.98
CA LEU A 71 13.01 -8.56 -8.32
C LEU A 71 13.58 -8.21 -9.70
N ARG A 72 12.70 -8.03 -10.68
CA ARG A 72 13.11 -7.68 -12.05
C ARG A 72 12.44 -6.40 -12.49
N PHE A 73 13.20 -5.39 -12.78
CA PHE A 73 12.67 -4.18 -13.38
C PHE A 73 12.38 -4.41 -14.86
N ASP A 74 11.12 -4.27 -15.26
CA ASP A 74 10.73 -4.25 -16.67
C ASP A 74 11.00 -2.87 -17.26
N ASP A 75 12.25 -2.66 -17.64
CA ASP A 75 12.77 -1.43 -18.22
C ASP A 75 12.95 -1.55 -19.75
N THR A 76 12.00 -2.18 -20.43
CA THR A 76 12.00 -2.34 -21.89
C THR A 76 11.61 -1.07 -22.65
N ASN A 77 10.93 -0.12 -21.99
CA ASN A 77 10.46 1.11 -22.63
C ASN A 77 11.37 2.30 -22.31
N PRO A 78 12.12 2.85 -23.31
CA PRO A 78 13.13 3.88 -23.07
C PRO A 78 12.57 5.23 -22.61
N THR A 79 11.27 5.48 -22.76
CA THR A 79 10.67 6.83 -22.57
C THR A 79 10.00 7.06 -21.21
N LYS A 80 9.98 6.07 -20.31
CA LYS A 80 9.11 6.12 -19.11
C LYS A 80 9.81 5.85 -17.79
N GLU A 81 11.12 5.70 -17.77
CA GLU A 81 11.84 5.12 -16.64
C GLU A 81 12.69 6.15 -15.90
N ASP A 82 12.66 6.10 -14.55
CA ASP A 82 13.39 7.02 -13.68
C ASP A 82 14.05 6.25 -12.53
N VAL A 83 15.28 6.64 -12.18
CA VAL A 83 16.06 6.09 -11.06
C VAL A 83 15.34 6.25 -9.74
N GLU A 84 14.59 7.33 -9.54
CA GLU A 84 13.79 7.57 -8.35
C GLU A 84 12.81 6.42 -8.09
N TYR A 85 12.14 5.93 -9.13
CA TYR A 85 11.18 4.83 -8.99
C TYR A 85 11.88 3.50 -8.70
N VAL A 86 13.04 3.26 -9.28
CA VAL A 86 13.85 2.06 -8.99
C VAL A 86 14.23 1.99 -7.52
N GLU A 87 14.70 3.08 -6.94
CA GLU A 87 15.06 3.16 -5.52
C GLU A 87 13.83 2.99 -4.62
N SER A 88 12.75 3.70 -4.91
CA SER A 88 11.50 3.61 -4.14
C SER A 88 10.90 2.21 -4.14
N ILE A 89 10.92 1.52 -5.28
CA ILE A 89 10.40 0.15 -5.40
C ILE A 89 11.22 -0.82 -4.54
N GLN A 90 12.54 -0.71 -4.56
CA GLN A 90 13.42 -1.53 -3.71
C GLN A 90 13.17 -1.28 -2.23
N GLU A 91 13.04 -0.01 -1.83
CA GLU A 91 12.73 0.36 -0.46
C GLU A 91 11.38 -0.23 -0.01
N ASP A 92 10.37 -0.14 -0.85
CA ASP A 92 9.01 -0.63 -0.55
C ASP A 92 8.98 -2.16 -0.37
N VAL A 93 9.66 -2.92 -1.24
CA VAL A 93 9.75 -4.38 -1.12
C VAL A 93 10.46 -4.78 0.18
N LYS A 94 11.58 -4.14 0.51
CA LYS A 94 12.31 -4.38 1.75
C LYS A 94 11.48 -3.99 2.98
N TRP A 95 10.80 -2.87 2.92
CA TRP A 95 9.94 -2.42 4.01
C TRP A 95 8.80 -3.40 4.29
N LEU A 96 8.24 -4.02 3.25
CA LEU A 96 7.22 -5.08 3.41
C LEU A 96 7.78 -6.35 4.07
N GLY A 97 9.10 -6.46 4.25
CA GLY A 97 9.77 -7.58 4.91
C GLY A 97 10.28 -8.65 3.96
N PHE A 98 10.42 -8.34 2.68
CA PHE A 98 10.93 -9.26 1.66
C PHE A 98 12.32 -8.86 1.16
N ASP A 99 13.08 -9.85 0.75
CA ASP A 99 14.42 -9.67 0.22
C ASP A 99 14.62 -10.56 -1.03
N TRP A 100 15.17 -9.96 -2.06
CA TRP A 100 15.55 -10.66 -3.29
C TRP A 100 17.03 -11.15 -3.26
N GLU A 101 17.78 -10.81 -2.20
CA GLU A 101 19.21 -11.11 -2.04
C GLU A 101 20.04 -10.54 -3.21
N ASP A 102 20.68 -11.43 -4.02
CA ASP A 102 21.44 -11.08 -5.22
C ASP A 102 20.62 -11.15 -6.53
N ARG A 103 19.32 -11.39 -6.43
CA ARG A 103 18.42 -11.62 -7.57
C ARG A 103 17.70 -10.34 -8.01
N LEU A 104 18.46 -9.27 -8.20
CA LEU A 104 18.00 -8.03 -8.82
C LEU A 104 18.36 -8.04 -10.29
N PHE A 105 17.36 -7.94 -11.17
CA PHE A 105 17.55 -7.99 -12.62
C PHE A 105 16.87 -6.82 -13.32
N TYR A 106 17.35 -6.53 -14.51
CA TYR A 106 16.77 -5.55 -15.42
C TYR A 106 16.48 -6.22 -16.76
N ALA A 107 15.30 -5.99 -17.32
CA ALA A 107 14.93 -6.49 -18.65
C ALA A 107 15.92 -6.03 -19.73
N SER A 108 16.43 -4.80 -19.63
CA SER A 108 17.46 -4.27 -20.53
C SER A 108 18.78 -5.05 -20.52
N GLY A 109 19.05 -5.78 -19.45
CA GLY A 109 20.20 -6.68 -19.35
C GLY A 109 20.13 -7.88 -20.31
N TYR A 110 18.96 -8.16 -20.87
CA TYR A 110 18.70 -9.27 -21.79
C TYR A 110 18.51 -8.83 -23.25
N PHE A 111 18.71 -7.58 -23.60
CA PHE A 111 18.44 -7.06 -24.95
C PHE A 111 19.22 -7.83 -26.04
N ASP A 112 20.45 -8.23 -25.76
CA ASP A 112 21.23 -9.05 -26.70
C ASP A 112 20.57 -10.44 -26.89
N LYS A 113 20.02 -11.04 -25.84
CA LYS A 113 19.32 -12.33 -25.89
C LYS A 113 18.00 -12.25 -26.66
N TYR A 114 17.22 -11.20 -26.45
CA TYR A 114 15.98 -10.99 -27.21
C TYR A 114 16.28 -10.85 -28.70
N TYR A 115 17.34 -10.14 -29.06
CA TYR A 115 17.79 -9.99 -30.44
C TYR A 115 18.19 -11.33 -31.05
N GLU A 116 18.97 -12.16 -30.35
CA GLU A 116 19.34 -13.51 -30.78
C GLU A 116 18.10 -14.39 -31.06
N VAL A 117 17.09 -14.35 -30.16
CA VAL A 117 15.85 -15.10 -30.36
C VAL A 117 15.05 -14.54 -31.55
N ALA A 118 15.00 -13.23 -31.72
CA ALA A 118 14.34 -12.62 -32.87
C ALA A 118 14.98 -13.05 -34.20
N LEU A 119 16.31 -13.08 -34.29
CA LEU A 119 17.04 -13.59 -35.47
C LEU A 119 16.71 -15.08 -35.73
N LYS A 120 16.67 -15.90 -34.68
CA LYS A 120 16.27 -17.31 -34.80
C LYS A 120 14.86 -17.44 -35.37
N LEU A 121 13.90 -16.68 -34.87
CA LEU A 121 12.51 -16.71 -35.38
C LEU A 121 12.44 -16.32 -36.86
N ILE A 122 13.20 -15.30 -37.28
CA ILE A 122 13.30 -14.93 -38.71
C ILE A 122 13.87 -16.07 -39.53
N GLN A 123 15.00 -16.67 -39.10
CA GLN A 123 15.65 -17.78 -39.78
C GLN A 123 14.75 -19.00 -39.95
N GLU A 124 13.88 -19.23 -38.97
CA GLU A 124 12.91 -20.34 -39.02
C GLU A 124 11.61 -19.96 -39.76
N GLY A 125 11.52 -18.76 -40.33
CA GLY A 125 10.31 -18.28 -41.04
C GLY A 125 9.13 -18.00 -40.14
N LYS A 126 9.38 -17.76 -38.84
CA LYS A 126 8.33 -17.51 -37.80
C LYS A 126 8.17 -16.03 -37.44
N ALA A 127 8.95 -15.16 -38.03
CA ALA A 127 8.84 -13.71 -37.89
C ALA A 127 9.17 -13.01 -39.20
N PHE A 128 8.62 -11.84 -39.40
CA PHE A 128 8.84 -11.02 -40.61
C PHE A 128 8.85 -9.54 -40.26
N VAL A 129 9.58 -8.74 -41.05
CA VAL A 129 9.58 -7.29 -40.95
C VAL A 129 8.36 -6.75 -41.70
N ASP A 130 7.55 -5.97 -41.03
CA ASP A 130 6.36 -5.32 -41.57
C ASP A 130 6.58 -3.81 -41.74
N GLU A 131 5.99 -3.24 -42.76
CA GLU A 131 6.03 -1.81 -43.07
C GLU A 131 4.66 -1.14 -42.96
N LEU A 132 3.64 -1.85 -42.48
CA LEU A 132 2.34 -1.24 -42.18
C LEU A 132 2.49 -0.24 -41.04
N SER A 133 1.84 0.91 -41.17
CA SER A 133 1.69 1.86 -40.07
C SER A 133 0.87 1.27 -38.93
N ALA A 134 0.92 1.89 -37.75
CA ALA A 134 0.10 1.47 -36.61
C ALA A 134 -1.41 1.49 -36.92
N GLU A 135 -1.86 2.45 -37.75
CA GLU A 135 -3.25 2.54 -38.17
C GLU A 135 -3.63 1.42 -39.14
N GLU A 136 -2.82 1.19 -40.16
CA GLU A 136 -3.00 0.09 -41.10
C GLU A 136 -2.96 -1.27 -40.40
N MET A 137 -2.01 -1.50 -39.47
CA MET A 137 -1.95 -2.74 -38.67
C MET A 137 -3.25 -2.95 -37.87
N ARG A 138 -3.83 -1.89 -37.31
CA ARG A 138 -5.09 -1.97 -36.57
C ARG A 138 -6.23 -2.38 -37.48
N GLU A 139 -6.29 -1.83 -38.70
CA GLU A 139 -7.28 -2.19 -39.71
C GLU A 139 -7.12 -3.66 -40.16
N TYR A 140 -5.89 -4.05 -40.50
CA TYR A 140 -5.57 -5.42 -40.93
C TYR A 140 -5.84 -6.47 -39.85
N ARG A 141 -5.64 -6.12 -38.59
CA ARG A 141 -5.88 -7.04 -37.47
C ARG A 141 -7.36 -7.46 -37.32
N GLY A 142 -8.29 -6.65 -37.80
CA GLY A 142 -9.71 -6.92 -37.66
C GLY A 142 -10.24 -6.71 -36.25
N THR A 143 -11.38 -7.35 -35.95
CA THR A 143 -12.09 -7.24 -34.67
C THR A 143 -12.31 -8.62 -34.04
N LEU A 144 -12.94 -8.66 -32.87
CA LEU A 144 -13.31 -9.93 -32.23
C LEU A 144 -14.32 -10.74 -33.10
N SER A 145 -15.14 -10.07 -33.91
CA SER A 145 -16.16 -10.68 -34.78
C SER A 145 -15.71 -10.87 -36.22
N THR A 146 -14.60 -10.24 -36.64
CA THR A 146 -14.08 -10.33 -38.01
C THR A 146 -12.61 -10.77 -37.99
N PRO A 147 -12.23 -11.76 -38.83
CA PRO A 147 -10.84 -12.18 -38.92
C PRO A 147 -9.96 -11.05 -39.45
N GLY A 148 -8.66 -11.13 -39.16
CA GLY A 148 -7.65 -10.22 -39.71
C GLY A 148 -7.32 -10.57 -41.16
N LYS A 149 -6.55 -9.66 -41.78
CA LYS A 149 -5.98 -9.83 -43.12
C LYS A 149 -4.45 -9.95 -42.99
N GLU A 150 -3.87 -10.79 -43.80
CA GLU A 150 -2.40 -10.89 -43.88
C GLU A 150 -1.80 -9.61 -44.43
N SER A 151 -0.67 -9.18 -43.83
CA SER A 151 0.13 -8.07 -44.36
C SER A 151 0.71 -8.43 -45.74
N PRO A 152 0.80 -7.44 -46.69
CA PRO A 152 1.49 -7.64 -47.96
C PRO A 152 2.96 -8.06 -47.79
N TYR A 153 3.56 -7.77 -46.63
CA TYR A 153 4.96 -8.05 -46.32
C TYR A 153 5.18 -9.38 -45.61
N ARG A 154 4.12 -10.08 -45.27
CA ARG A 154 4.16 -11.31 -44.46
C ARG A 154 5.01 -12.44 -45.07
N ASN A 155 5.07 -12.50 -46.39
CA ASN A 155 5.72 -13.59 -47.15
C ASN A 155 7.06 -13.17 -47.75
N ARG A 156 7.71 -12.15 -47.21
CA ARG A 156 9.11 -11.85 -47.57
C ARG A 156 10.03 -13.03 -47.31
N SER A 157 11.11 -13.13 -48.08
CA SER A 157 12.12 -14.16 -47.86
C SER A 157 12.83 -13.99 -46.51
N VAL A 158 13.39 -15.07 -46.00
CA VAL A 158 14.17 -15.05 -44.76
C VAL A 158 15.35 -14.08 -44.89
N GLU A 159 16.04 -14.10 -46.03
CA GLU A 159 17.20 -13.25 -46.30
C GLU A 159 16.83 -11.77 -46.28
N GLU A 160 15.69 -11.39 -46.89
CA GLU A 160 15.20 -10.02 -46.89
C GLU A 160 14.82 -9.56 -45.49
N ASN A 161 14.12 -10.40 -44.71
CA ASN A 161 13.75 -10.10 -43.33
C ASN A 161 14.99 -9.93 -42.42
N LEU A 162 16.02 -10.76 -42.58
CA LEU A 162 17.27 -10.63 -41.83
C LEU A 162 17.98 -9.30 -42.17
N ASP A 163 18.12 -8.97 -43.46
CA ASP A 163 18.73 -7.71 -43.89
C ASP A 163 17.97 -6.49 -43.30
N LEU A 164 16.66 -6.49 -43.42
CA LEU A 164 15.84 -5.40 -42.92
C LEU A 164 15.92 -5.25 -41.38
N PHE A 165 15.92 -6.38 -40.64
CA PHE A 165 15.96 -6.35 -39.19
C PHE A 165 17.35 -5.88 -38.67
N GLU A 166 18.44 -6.29 -39.31
CA GLU A 166 19.77 -5.78 -39.00
C GLU A 166 19.88 -4.27 -39.27
N ARG A 167 19.30 -3.78 -40.36
CA ARG A 167 19.27 -2.35 -40.70
C ARG A 167 18.34 -1.55 -39.76
N MET A 168 17.25 -2.15 -39.25
CA MET A 168 16.47 -1.56 -38.19
C MET A 168 17.31 -1.34 -36.93
N LYS A 169 18.10 -2.34 -36.52
CA LYS A 169 19.03 -2.23 -35.39
C LYS A 169 20.14 -1.19 -35.65
N ALA A 170 20.60 -1.07 -36.88
CA ALA A 170 21.61 -0.10 -37.26
C ALA A 170 21.10 1.36 -37.29
N GLY A 171 19.79 1.58 -37.09
CA GLY A 171 19.19 2.92 -37.03
C GLY A 171 18.90 3.55 -38.39
N GLU A 172 18.86 2.76 -39.48
CA GLU A 172 18.62 3.29 -40.82
C GLU A 172 17.18 3.77 -41.06
N PHE A 173 16.24 3.34 -40.24
CA PHE A 173 14.81 3.64 -40.44
C PHE A 173 14.23 4.51 -39.33
N PRO A 174 13.31 5.43 -39.67
CA PRO A 174 12.67 6.28 -38.67
C PRO A 174 11.68 5.51 -37.79
N ASP A 175 11.38 6.08 -36.64
CA ASP A 175 10.37 5.57 -35.70
C ASP A 175 9.04 5.35 -36.42
N GLY A 176 8.39 4.22 -36.13
CA GLY A 176 7.09 3.87 -36.68
C GLY A 176 7.08 3.37 -38.12
N SER A 177 8.23 3.34 -38.83
CA SER A 177 8.31 2.92 -40.23
C SER A 177 8.28 1.41 -40.44
N LYS A 178 8.81 0.66 -39.48
CA LYS A 178 8.90 -0.80 -39.55
C LYS A 178 8.73 -1.42 -38.15
N THR A 179 8.20 -2.64 -38.13
CA THR A 179 8.11 -3.49 -36.96
C THR A 179 8.56 -4.91 -37.30
N LEU A 180 9.01 -5.68 -36.29
CA LEU A 180 9.11 -7.12 -36.41
C LEU A 180 7.84 -7.75 -35.86
N ARG A 181 7.21 -8.62 -36.65
CA ARG A 181 5.98 -9.33 -36.26
C ARG A 181 6.20 -10.83 -36.24
N ALA A 182 5.57 -11.52 -35.26
CA ALA A 182 5.47 -12.98 -35.30
C ALA A 182 4.54 -13.41 -36.45
N LYS A 183 4.89 -14.50 -37.11
CA LYS A 183 4.07 -15.12 -38.16
C LYS A 183 3.29 -16.27 -37.56
N ILE A 184 2.04 -16.01 -37.14
CA ILE A 184 1.19 -16.99 -36.43
C ILE A 184 -0.09 -17.26 -37.22
N ASP A 185 -1.18 -16.53 -36.94
CA ASP A 185 -2.48 -16.77 -37.57
C ASP A 185 -3.36 -15.50 -37.52
N MET A 186 -3.56 -14.86 -38.66
CA MET A 186 -4.40 -13.66 -38.77
C MET A 186 -5.90 -13.97 -38.63
N ALA A 187 -6.32 -15.23 -38.71
CA ALA A 187 -7.70 -15.66 -38.50
C ALA A 187 -7.98 -16.12 -37.05
N SER A 188 -6.97 -16.10 -36.17
CA SER A 188 -7.15 -16.54 -34.77
C SER A 188 -8.29 -15.78 -34.07
N PRO A 189 -9.17 -16.46 -33.31
CA PRO A 189 -10.16 -15.80 -32.48
C PRO A 189 -9.53 -14.94 -31.37
N ASN A 190 -8.29 -15.27 -30.97
CA ASN A 190 -7.50 -14.45 -30.06
C ASN A 190 -6.70 -13.41 -30.84
N ILE A 191 -7.06 -12.14 -30.65
CA ILE A 191 -6.41 -11.01 -31.35
C ILE A 191 -4.91 -10.94 -31.06
N ASN A 192 -4.46 -11.36 -29.88
CA ASN A 192 -3.03 -11.37 -29.51
C ASN A 192 -2.21 -12.37 -30.34
N MET A 193 -2.86 -13.33 -30.98
CA MET A 193 -2.23 -14.33 -31.85
C MET A 193 -2.22 -13.94 -33.34
N ARG A 194 -2.82 -12.77 -33.68
CA ARG A 194 -2.88 -12.28 -35.07
C ARG A 194 -1.61 -11.53 -35.43
N ASP A 195 -0.55 -12.25 -35.75
CA ASP A 195 0.76 -11.75 -36.10
C ASP A 195 1.20 -10.57 -35.21
N PRO A 196 1.37 -10.79 -33.91
CA PRO A 196 1.66 -9.71 -32.94
C PRO A 196 3.04 -9.07 -33.21
N VAL A 197 3.15 -7.80 -32.86
CA VAL A 197 4.42 -7.04 -32.91
C VAL A 197 5.37 -7.56 -31.83
N LEU A 198 6.59 -7.89 -32.22
CA LEU A 198 7.67 -8.33 -31.32
C LEU A 198 8.67 -7.21 -31.04
N TYR A 199 8.99 -6.38 -32.05
CA TYR A 199 9.91 -5.25 -31.96
C TYR A 199 9.35 -4.01 -32.64
N ARG A 200 9.69 -2.85 -32.07
CA ARG A 200 9.45 -1.53 -32.65
C ARG A 200 10.73 -0.72 -32.74
N ILE A 201 10.75 0.30 -33.61
CA ILE A 201 11.83 1.27 -33.68
C ILE A 201 11.54 2.44 -32.75
N SER A 202 12.52 2.84 -31.95
CA SER A 202 12.52 4.05 -31.14
C SER A 202 13.94 4.58 -30.98
N HIS A 203 14.18 5.82 -31.36
CA HIS A 203 15.48 6.49 -31.22
C HIS A 203 15.62 7.25 -29.88
N SER A 204 14.77 6.97 -28.91
CA SER A 204 14.87 7.51 -27.56
C SER A 204 16.04 6.90 -26.79
N THR A 205 16.76 7.72 -26.03
CA THR A 205 17.84 7.27 -25.16
C THR A 205 17.28 6.44 -24.00
N HIS A 206 17.84 5.26 -23.78
CA HIS A 206 17.45 4.36 -22.69
C HIS A 206 18.26 4.65 -21.41
N HIS A 207 17.64 4.61 -20.23
CA HIS A 207 18.27 4.98 -18.96
C HIS A 207 19.50 4.12 -18.58
N THR A 208 19.56 2.85 -18.98
CA THR A 208 20.70 1.95 -18.70
C THR A 208 21.59 1.71 -19.91
N THR A 209 21.02 1.53 -21.10
CA THR A 209 21.78 1.16 -22.31
C THR A 209 22.14 2.35 -23.19
N GLY A 210 21.68 3.56 -22.86
CA GLY A 210 21.91 4.77 -23.63
C GLY A 210 21.37 4.65 -25.04
N ASP A 211 22.20 4.98 -26.04
CA ASP A 211 21.85 4.95 -27.47
C ASP A 211 22.34 3.68 -28.18
N LYS A 212 22.71 2.63 -27.43
CA LYS A 212 23.17 1.34 -28.02
C LYS A 212 22.09 0.68 -28.88
N TRP A 213 20.81 0.86 -28.51
CA TRP A 213 19.66 0.27 -29.17
C TRP A 213 18.72 1.36 -29.72
N CYS A 214 18.17 1.10 -30.89
CA CYS A 214 17.07 1.87 -31.47
C CYS A 214 15.89 0.98 -31.88
N ILE A 215 15.96 -0.31 -31.56
CA ILE A 215 14.85 -1.26 -31.63
C ILE A 215 14.62 -1.81 -30.22
N TYR A 216 13.37 -1.92 -29.82
CA TYR A 216 12.99 -2.36 -28.48
C TYR A 216 11.93 -3.45 -28.56
N PRO A 217 12.05 -4.52 -27.74
CA PRO A 217 11.05 -5.57 -27.71
C PRO A 217 9.74 -5.07 -27.12
N MET A 218 8.65 -5.62 -27.61
CA MET A 218 7.35 -5.44 -26.99
C MET A 218 7.22 -6.34 -25.76
N TYR A 219 6.36 -5.95 -24.82
CA TYR A 219 6.12 -6.68 -23.58
C TYR A 219 5.86 -8.18 -23.79
N ASP A 220 4.97 -8.52 -24.73
CA ASP A 220 4.61 -9.92 -24.99
C ASP A 220 5.73 -10.78 -25.58
N PHE A 221 6.80 -10.16 -26.03
CA PHE A 221 8.01 -10.85 -26.46
C PHE A 221 9.09 -10.91 -25.38
N ALA A 222 9.32 -9.80 -24.68
CA ALA A 222 10.34 -9.70 -23.64
C ALA A 222 9.99 -10.53 -22.40
N HIS A 223 8.80 -10.35 -21.86
CA HIS A 223 8.36 -10.96 -20.60
C HIS A 223 8.47 -12.50 -20.57
N PRO A 224 7.97 -13.26 -21.56
CA PRO A 224 8.17 -14.71 -21.56
C PRO A 224 9.64 -15.12 -21.66
N LEU A 225 10.48 -14.37 -22.39
CA LEU A 225 11.91 -14.63 -22.50
C LEU A 225 12.65 -14.37 -21.20
N GLU A 226 12.32 -13.29 -20.50
CA GLU A 226 12.88 -12.97 -19.18
C GLU A 226 12.60 -14.09 -18.19
N ASP A 227 11.34 -14.52 -18.12
CA ASP A 227 10.95 -15.62 -17.24
C ASP A 227 11.71 -16.91 -17.57
N ALA A 228 11.84 -17.24 -18.85
CA ALA A 228 12.56 -18.43 -19.29
C ALA A 228 14.09 -18.34 -19.00
N ILE A 229 14.70 -17.20 -19.29
CA ILE A 229 16.15 -16.96 -19.04
C ILE A 229 16.46 -17.04 -17.55
N GLU A 230 15.63 -16.49 -16.69
CA GLU A 230 15.81 -16.50 -15.24
C GLU A 230 15.42 -17.82 -14.57
N GLY A 231 14.84 -18.76 -15.32
CA GLY A 231 14.40 -20.05 -14.79
C GLY A 231 13.17 -19.93 -13.88
N ILE A 232 12.31 -18.94 -14.13
CA ILE A 232 11.04 -18.78 -13.44
C ILE A 232 10.16 -20.00 -13.71
N THR A 233 9.58 -20.58 -12.67
CA THR A 233 8.70 -21.74 -12.78
C THR A 233 7.23 -21.32 -12.87
N HIS A 234 6.84 -20.34 -12.05
CA HIS A 234 5.48 -19.83 -11.96
C HIS A 234 5.50 -18.32 -12.19
N SER A 235 5.00 -17.91 -13.32
CA SER A 235 4.87 -16.54 -13.79
C SER A 235 3.48 -16.02 -13.40
N ILE A 236 3.39 -15.37 -12.25
CA ILE A 236 2.12 -14.94 -11.66
C ILE A 236 1.84 -13.49 -12.04
N CYS A 237 0.70 -13.23 -12.69
CA CYS A 237 0.32 -11.92 -13.19
C CYS A 237 -1.19 -11.65 -12.99
N THR A 238 -1.66 -10.48 -13.38
CA THR A 238 -3.07 -10.12 -13.26
C THR A 238 -3.90 -10.64 -14.43
N MET A 239 -5.24 -10.75 -14.24
CA MET A 239 -6.19 -11.31 -15.21
C MET A 239 -6.19 -10.61 -16.57
N GLU A 240 -5.69 -9.40 -16.68
CA GLU A 240 -5.56 -8.69 -17.96
C GLU A 240 -4.66 -9.40 -18.97
N PHE A 241 -3.79 -10.29 -18.50
CA PHE A 241 -2.87 -11.07 -19.34
C PHE A 241 -3.37 -12.48 -19.67
N GLU A 242 -4.60 -12.85 -19.28
CA GLU A 242 -5.14 -14.18 -19.57
C GLU A 242 -5.17 -14.48 -21.07
N ASP A 243 -5.65 -13.53 -21.87
CA ASP A 243 -5.69 -13.65 -23.32
C ASP A 243 -4.31 -13.59 -24.00
N HIS A 244 -3.29 -13.10 -23.27
CA HIS A 244 -1.90 -13.08 -23.72
C HIS A 244 -1.16 -14.40 -23.49
N ARG A 245 -1.66 -15.28 -22.62
CA ARG A 245 -1.01 -16.56 -22.28
C ARG A 245 -0.68 -17.43 -23.48
N PRO A 246 -1.55 -17.60 -24.50
CA PRO A 246 -1.18 -18.37 -25.69
C PRO A 246 0.03 -17.82 -26.43
N LEU A 247 0.19 -16.49 -26.47
CA LEU A 247 1.38 -15.85 -27.06
C LEU A 247 2.61 -16.05 -26.17
N TYR A 248 2.46 -15.94 -24.87
CA TYR A 248 3.51 -16.25 -23.89
C TYR A 248 4.07 -17.67 -24.11
N ASP A 249 3.19 -18.66 -24.16
CA ASP A 249 3.56 -20.06 -24.38
C ASP A 249 4.22 -20.27 -25.76
N TRP A 250 3.71 -19.59 -26.79
CA TRP A 250 4.28 -19.61 -28.14
C TRP A 250 5.74 -19.09 -28.13
N VAL A 251 5.98 -17.93 -27.53
CA VAL A 251 7.32 -17.31 -27.46
C VAL A 251 8.31 -18.21 -26.73
N VAL A 252 7.94 -18.73 -25.55
CA VAL A 252 8.77 -19.63 -24.75
C VAL A 252 9.16 -20.88 -25.57
N ARG A 253 8.19 -21.50 -26.22
CA ARG A 253 8.39 -22.71 -27.02
C ARG A 253 9.30 -22.44 -28.24
N GLU A 254 8.99 -21.41 -29.01
CA GLU A 254 9.69 -21.09 -30.24
C GLU A 254 11.13 -20.56 -29.98
N ALA A 255 11.35 -19.95 -28.81
CA ALA A 255 12.67 -19.60 -28.35
C ALA A 255 13.54 -20.84 -27.98
N GLY A 256 12.91 -22.00 -27.77
CA GLY A 256 13.59 -23.26 -27.47
C GLY A 256 13.61 -23.66 -26.00
N TYR A 257 12.87 -22.95 -25.13
CA TYR A 257 12.74 -23.30 -23.72
C TYR A 257 11.62 -24.34 -23.52
N THR A 258 11.92 -25.60 -23.78
CA THR A 258 10.96 -26.71 -23.78
C THR A 258 11.06 -27.61 -22.55
N VAL A 259 12.12 -27.49 -21.75
CA VAL A 259 12.31 -28.24 -20.51
C VAL A 259 11.92 -27.40 -19.33
N ASN A 260 10.90 -27.82 -18.58
CA ASN A 260 10.33 -27.10 -17.46
C ASN A 260 10.05 -25.61 -17.78
N PRO A 261 9.26 -25.33 -18.83
CA PRO A 261 8.97 -23.95 -19.23
C PRO A 261 8.22 -23.23 -18.11
N PRO A 262 8.36 -21.91 -18.01
CA PRO A 262 7.60 -21.13 -17.04
C PRO A 262 6.09 -21.25 -17.33
N ARG A 263 5.30 -21.36 -16.27
CA ARG A 263 3.83 -21.44 -16.34
C ARG A 263 3.23 -20.10 -15.94
N GLN A 264 2.56 -19.42 -16.86
CA GLN A 264 1.82 -18.21 -16.57
C GLN A 264 0.52 -18.53 -15.83
N ILE A 265 0.25 -17.81 -14.75
CA ILE A 265 -0.96 -17.97 -13.92
C ILE A 265 -1.50 -16.57 -13.63
N GLU A 266 -2.80 -16.37 -13.84
CA GLU A 266 -3.43 -15.07 -13.65
C GLU A 266 -4.36 -15.07 -12.44
N PHE A 267 -4.40 -13.91 -11.75
CA PHE A 267 -5.28 -13.65 -10.62
C PHE A 267 -5.94 -12.28 -10.73
N ALA A 268 -7.08 -12.10 -10.06
CA ALA A 268 -7.84 -10.87 -10.09
C ALA A 268 -7.09 -9.71 -9.43
N ARG A 269 -7.17 -8.52 -10.04
CA ARG A 269 -6.66 -7.28 -9.46
C ARG A 269 -7.37 -6.95 -8.15
N LEU A 270 -6.67 -6.22 -7.28
CA LEU A 270 -7.28 -5.63 -6.10
C LEU A 270 -8.13 -4.42 -6.49
N GLY A 271 -9.42 -4.47 -6.19
CA GLY A 271 -10.31 -3.33 -6.14
C GLY A 271 -10.61 -2.98 -4.70
N MET A 272 -10.63 -1.71 -4.35
CA MET A 272 -10.94 -1.23 -2.99
C MET A 272 -11.93 -0.07 -3.05
N THR A 273 -12.88 -0.08 -2.11
CA THR A 273 -13.77 1.07 -1.89
C THR A 273 -12.98 2.31 -1.48
N ASN A 274 -13.45 3.48 -1.84
CA ASN A 274 -12.87 4.78 -1.47
C ASN A 274 -11.37 4.94 -1.80
N THR A 275 -10.85 4.16 -2.78
CA THR A 275 -9.42 4.12 -3.07
C THR A 275 -9.13 4.18 -4.57
N VAL A 276 -8.38 5.18 -4.99
CA VAL A 276 -7.91 5.32 -6.38
C VAL A 276 -6.59 4.59 -6.55
N MET A 277 -6.54 3.63 -7.49
CA MET A 277 -5.32 2.88 -7.81
C MET A 277 -4.82 3.10 -9.23
N SER A 278 -5.46 3.98 -10.01
CA SER A 278 -4.98 4.37 -11.34
C SER A 278 -3.75 5.27 -11.24
N LYS A 279 -2.60 4.84 -11.78
CA LYS A 279 -1.35 5.64 -11.82
C LYS A 279 -1.59 7.03 -12.40
N ARG A 280 -2.37 7.15 -13.48
CA ARG A 280 -2.69 8.44 -14.12
C ARG A 280 -3.46 9.37 -13.17
N LYS A 281 -4.46 8.85 -12.45
CA LYS A 281 -5.25 9.64 -11.49
C LYS A 281 -4.39 10.03 -10.27
N LEU A 282 -3.57 9.13 -9.74
CA LEU A 282 -2.65 9.42 -8.63
C LEU A 282 -1.63 10.49 -9.02
N ARG A 283 -1.05 10.41 -10.21
CA ARG A 283 -0.14 11.43 -10.74
C ARG A 283 -0.82 12.79 -10.85
N ALA A 284 -2.05 12.83 -11.35
CA ALA A 284 -2.82 14.08 -11.44
C ALA A 284 -3.06 14.73 -10.07
N LEU A 285 -3.27 13.93 -9.01
CA LEU A 285 -3.40 14.47 -7.64
C LEU A 285 -2.11 15.17 -7.18
N VAL A 286 -0.96 14.58 -7.48
CA VAL A 286 0.36 15.15 -7.13
C VAL A 286 0.66 16.39 -7.98
N GLU A 287 0.51 16.30 -9.28
CA GLU A 287 0.81 17.40 -10.23
C GLU A 287 -0.08 18.63 -10.02
N ASN A 288 -1.34 18.43 -9.64
CA ASN A 288 -2.29 19.52 -9.34
C ASN A 288 -2.16 20.05 -7.89
N GLY A 289 -1.21 19.56 -7.10
CA GLY A 289 -1.00 20.02 -5.72
C GLY A 289 -2.14 19.72 -4.75
N LEU A 290 -2.96 18.70 -5.06
CA LEU A 290 -4.08 18.27 -4.20
C LEU A 290 -3.61 17.41 -3.02
N VAL A 291 -2.40 16.90 -3.10
CA VAL A 291 -1.67 16.17 -2.06
C VAL A 291 -0.26 16.71 -1.92
N ASP A 292 0.38 16.44 -0.78
CA ASP A 292 1.74 16.88 -0.42
C ASP A 292 2.86 16.03 -1.09
N GLY A 293 2.53 15.30 -2.13
CA GLY A 293 3.45 14.43 -2.86
C GLY A 293 3.00 12.97 -2.85
N TRP A 294 3.87 12.10 -3.36
CA TRP A 294 3.60 10.67 -3.45
C TRP A 294 3.53 9.97 -2.09
N ASP A 295 4.18 10.53 -1.08
CA ASP A 295 4.19 10.05 0.30
C ASP A 295 3.11 10.71 1.19
N ASP A 296 2.18 11.46 0.61
CA ASP A 296 1.06 12.01 1.36
C ASP A 296 0.29 10.89 2.08
N PRO A 297 0.02 11.01 3.39
CA PRO A 297 -0.68 9.96 4.16
C PRO A 297 -2.08 9.60 3.66
N ARG A 298 -2.66 10.36 2.75
CA ARG A 298 -3.94 10.06 2.08
C ARG A 298 -3.78 9.21 0.82
N MET A 299 -2.55 9.09 0.30
CA MET A 299 -2.27 8.33 -0.90
C MET A 299 -2.24 6.82 -0.61
N PRO A 300 -2.77 5.98 -1.52
CA PRO A 300 -2.71 4.53 -1.38
C PRO A 300 -1.36 3.94 -1.80
N THR A 301 -0.35 4.78 -2.04
CA THR A 301 1.03 4.36 -2.29
C THR A 301 1.61 3.70 -1.05
N ILE A 302 2.54 2.76 -1.23
CA ILE A 302 3.20 2.09 -0.11
C ILE A 302 3.95 3.12 0.76
N CYS A 303 4.65 4.08 0.16
CA CYS A 303 5.31 5.15 0.89
C CYS A 303 4.30 6.06 1.63
N GLY A 304 3.14 6.33 1.06
CA GLY A 304 2.06 7.08 1.72
C GLY A 304 1.47 6.34 2.92
N LEU A 305 1.19 5.05 2.76
CA LEU A 305 0.72 4.18 3.84
C LEU A 305 1.75 4.08 4.97
N ARG A 306 3.04 3.95 4.64
CA ARG A 306 4.15 3.94 5.59
C ARG A 306 4.21 5.23 6.39
N ARG A 307 4.16 6.40 5.74
CA ARG A 307 4.17 7.72 6.39
C ARG A 307 2.92 7.94 7.24
N ARG A 308 1.76 7.41 6.81
CA ARG A 308 0.53 7.43 7.61
C ARG A 308 0.67 6.60 8.88
N GLY A 309 1.52 5.58 8.90
CA GLY A 309 1.81 4.76 10.07
C GLY A 309 1.41 3.30 9.96
N TYR A 310 0.96 2.83 8.81
CA TYR A 310 0.74 1.40 8.57
C TYR A 310 2.04 0.63 8.79
N THR A 311 1.92 -0.60 9.26
CA THR A 311 3.05 -1.49 9.49
C THR A 311 3.15 -2.53 8.37
N PRO A 312 4.35 -3.07 8.10
CA PRO A 312 4.50 -4.20 7.18
C PRO A 312 3.59 -5.38 7.55
N ALA A 313 3.49 -5.69 8.84
CA ALA A 313 2.64 -6.76 9.35
C ALA A 313 1.16 -6.53 9.01
N SER A 314 0.65 -5.31 9.18
CA SER A 314 -0.75 -4.98 8.85
C SER A 314 -1.05 -5.08 7.36
N ILE A 315 -0.11 -4.69 6.50
CA ILE A 315 -0.27 -4.80 5.05
C ILE A 315 -0.25 -6.27 4.61
N ARG A 316 0.66 -7.08 5.17
CA ARG A 316 0.70 -8.52 4.89
C ARG A 316 -0.57 -9.24 5.36
N ASP A 317 -1.05 -8.91 6.57
CA ASP A 317 -2.31 -9.46 7.10
C ASP A 317 -3.51 -9.08 6.22
N PHE A 318 -3.60 -7.82 5.79
CA PHE A 318 -4.61 -7.39 4.84
C PHE A 318 -4.56 -8.20 3.54
N CYS A 319 -3.38 -8.33 2.96
CA CYS A 319 -3.19 -9.10 1.73
C CYS A 319 -3.59 -10.57 1.90
N GLU A 320 -3.30 -11.18 3.04
CA GLU A 320 -3.68 -12.56 3.32
C GLU A 320 -5.19 -12.73 3.47
N ARG A 321 -5.84 -11.83 4.19
CA ARG A 321 -7.30 -11.87 4.43
C ARG A 321 -8.12 -11.70 3.16
N ILE A 322 -7.68 -10.86 2.22
CA ILE A 322 -8.39 -10.70 0.95
C ILE A 322 -8.25 -11.91 0.03
N GLY A 323 -7.22 -12.71 0.22
CA GLY A 323 -6.96 -13.92 -0.54
C GLY A 323 -6.67 -13.67 -2.02
N VAL A 324 -6.73 -14.76 -2.82
CA VAL A 324 -6.46 -14.77 -4.25
C VAL A 324 -7.57 -15.51 -4.98
N SER A 325 -8.17 -14.88 -5.99
CA SER A 325 -9.21 -15.46 -6.83
C SER A 325 -9.02 -15.03 -8.29
N LYS A 326 -9.75 -15.67 -9.20
CA LYS A 326 -9.84 -15.25 -10.61
C LYS A 326 -10.96 -14.24 -10.86
N ALA A 327 -11.90 -14.10 -9.93
CA ALA A 327 -13.01 -13.17 -10.05
C ALA A 327 -12.64 -11.81 -9.46
N ASN A 328 -12.86 -10.75 -10.22
CA ASN A 328 -12.73 -9.38 -9.71
C ASN A 328 -13.74 -9.15 -8.58
N SER A 329 -13.27 -8.57 -7.50
CA SER A 329 -14.09 -8.21 -6.34
C SER A 329 -13.66 -6.86 -5.79
N MET A 330 -14.62 -6.16 -5.17
CA MET A 330 -14.36 -4.94 -4.42
C MET A 330 -14.15 -5.29 -2.94
N VAL A 331 -13.01 -4.92 -2.39
CA VAL A 331 -12.67 -5.07 -0.97
C VAL A 331 -13.04 -3.79 -0.23
N ASP A 332 -13.72 -3.93 0.90
CA ASP A 332 -13.98 -2.80 1.77
C ASP A 332 -12.65 -2.25 2.36
N SER A 333 -12.36 -0.98 2.14
CA SER A 333 -11.17 -0.30 2.67
C SER A 333 -11.09 -0.35 4.21
N GLY A 334 -12.22 -0.50 4.88
CA GLY A 334 -12.30 -0.73 6.32
C GLY A 334 -11.56 -1.99 6.80
N LEU A 335 -11.34 -2.98 5.92
CA LEU A 335 -10.53 -4.15 6.25
C LEU A 335 -9.05 -3.78 6.47
N LEU A 336 -8.48 -2.88 5.65
CA LEU A 336 -7.11 -2.39 5.84
C LEU A 336 -6.99 -1.64 7.16
N ASP A 337 -7.97 -0.79 7.47
CA ASP A 337 -8.04 -0.09 8.76
C ASP A 337 -8.18 -1.05 9.95
N TYR A 338 -8.92 -2.14 9.76
CA TYR A 338 -9.04 -3.20 10.77
C TYR A 338 -7.69 -3.86 11.03
N CYS A 339 -6.95 -4.24 9.99
CA CYS A 339 -5.65 -4.91 10.12
C CYS A 339 -4.64 -4.06 10.90
N ILE A 340 -4.59 -2.74 10.65
CA ILE A 340 -3.67 -1.88 11.41
C ILE A 340 -4.11 -1.69 12.86
N ARG A 341 -5.42 -1.58 13.14
CA ARG A 341 -5.91 -1.53 14.53
C ARG A 341 -5.55 -2.79 15.28
N ASP A 342 -5.76 -3.94 14.67
CA ASP A 342 -5.44 -5.25 15.27
C ASP A 342 -3.95 -5.38 15.58
N ASP A 343 -3.09 -5.00 14.62
CA ASP A 343 -1.63 -5.00 14.80
C ASP A 343 -1.15 -4.07 15.92
N LEU A 344 -1.73 -2.88 16.04
CA LEU A 344 -1.31 -1.89 17.02
C LEU A 344 -1.92 -2.06 18.41
N LYS A 345 -3.00 -2.82 18.54
CA LYS A 345 -3.76 -2.96 19.78
C LYS A 345 -2.89 -3.39 20.96
N ALA A 346 -2.03 -4.36 20.76
CA ALA A 346 -1.12 -4.86 21.79
C ALA A 346 0.26 -4.19 21.80
N LYS A 347 0.61 -3.42 20.76
CA LYS A 347 1.96 -2.87 20.57
C LYS A 347 2.07 -1.39 20.90
N ALA A 348 1.02 -0.60 20.66
CA ALA A 348 1.08 0.83 20.83
C ALA A 348 0.95 1.24 22.30
N LYS A 349 1.79 2.18 22.74
CA LYS A 349 1.62 2.83 24.03
C LYS A 349 0.41 3.74 24.00
N VAL A 350 -0.44 3.63 25.01
CA VAL A 350 -1.60 4.50 25.19
C VAL A 350 -1.18 5.75 25.93
N VAL A 351 -1.51 6.91 25.40
CA VAL A 351 -1.25 8.21 26.01
C VAL A 351 -2.53 9.05 26.05
N MET A 352 -2.61 9.98 26.98
CA MET A 352 -3.67 10.96 27.03
C MET A 352 -3.30 12.18 26.17
N ALA A 353 -4.17 12.50 25.21
CA ALA A 353 -4.05 13.65 24.33
C ALA A 353 -5.41 14.32 24.19
N VAL A 354 -5.44 15.63 24.26
CA VAL A 354 -6.65 16.46 24.14
C VAL A 354 -6.54 17.28 22.85
N LEU A 355 -7.46 17.01 21.91
CA LEU A 355 -7.44 17.59 20.58
C LEU A 355 -8.35 18.82 20.44
N ASP A 356 -9.40 18.90 21.25
CA ASP A 356 -10.29 20.06 21.34
C ASP A 356 -10.40 20.47 22.82
N PRO A 357 -9.45 21.28 23.32
CA PRO A 357 -9.29 21.50 24.74
C PRO A 357 -10.40 22.36 25.35
N LEU A 358 -10.91 21.90 26.47
CA LEU A 358 -11.72 22.67 27.40
C LEU A 358 -11.01 22.68 28.77
N LYS A 359 -10.76 23.85 29.31
CA LYS A 359 -10.10 24.02 30.61
C LYS A 359 -11.01 23.53 31.73
N LEU A 360 -10.47 22.72 32.63
CA LEU A 360 -11.11 22.25 33.83
C LEU A 360 -10.29 22.71 35.03
N VAL A 361 -10.91 23.41 35.98
CA VAL A 361 -10.28 23.86 37.21
C VAL A 361 -10.86 23.10 38.38
N ILE A 362 -9.99 22.45 39.16
CA ILE A 362 -10.39 21.75 40.40
C ILE A 362 -10.25 22.74 41.57
N THR A 363 -11.36 23.38 41.95
CA THR A 363 -11.36 24.53 42.84
C THR A 363 -10.87 24.23 44.26
N ASN A 364 -11.02 23.00 44.73
CA ASN A 364 -10.56 22.56 46.06
C ASN A 364 -9.21 21.80 46.02
N TYR A 365 -8.51 21.79 44.88
CA TYR A 365 -7.17 21.21 44.76
C TYR A 365 -6.12 22.30 44.99
N PRO A 366 -5.05 22.06 45.78
CA PRO A 366 -4.03 23.06 46.04
C PRO A 366 -3.33 23.56 44.76
N GLU A 367 -3.11 24.89 44.67
CA GLU A 367 -2.59 25.55 43.46
C GLU A 367 -1.20 25.04 43.00
N ASP A 368 -0.32 24.80 43.94
CA ASP A 368 1.08 24.41 43.66
C ASP A 368 1.29 22.89 43.73
N ARG A 369 0.26 22.13 44.00
CA ARG A 369 0.38 20.69 44.13
C ARG A 369 0.43 20.01 42.75
N VAL A 370 1.46 19.17 42.56
CA VAL A 370 1.59 18.29 41.43
C VAL A 370 1.70 16.85 41.94
N GLU A 371 0.77 16.00 41.54
CA GLU A 371 0.82 14.56 41.84
C GLU A 371 1.12 13.79 40.55
N MET A 372 2.09 12.89 40.62
CA MET A 372 2.39 11.99 39.50
C MET A 372 1.44 10.79 39.57
N MET A 373 0.54 10.68 38.59
CA MET A 373 -0.40 9.57 38.47
C MET A 373 0.21 8.45 37.62
N GLU A 374 0.19 7.26 38.18
CA GLU A 374 0.70 6.07 37.50
C GLU A 374 -0.37 5.50 36.55
N LEU A 375 -0.01 5.30 35.28
CA LEU A 375 -0.87 4.79 34.24
C LEU A 375 -0.17 3.66 33.47
N GLU A 376 -0.92 2.63 33.11
CA GLU A 376 -0.41 1.55 32.26
C GLU A 376 -0.13 2.06 30.84
N ASN A 377 1.03 1.68 30.27
CA ASN A 377 1.37 2.01 28.89
C ASN A 377 0.49 1.29 27.88
N ASN A 378 0.08 0.06 28.19
CA ASN A 378 -0.92 -0.65 27.41
C ASN A 378 -1.62 -1.69 28.30
N PRO A 379 -2.95 -1.60 28.49
CA PRO A 379 -3.70 -2.55 29.34
C PRO A 379 -3.67 -4.00 28.83
N GLU A 380 -3.47 -4.23 27.53
CA GLU A 380 -3.42 -5.56 26.94
C GLU A 380 -2.03 -6.18 26.98
N THR A 381 -1.00 -5.35 27.21
CA THR A 381 0.40 -5.78 27.25
C THR A 381 1.10 -5.17 28.47
N PRO A 382 0.87 -5.73 29.68
CA PRO A 382 1.44 -5.20 30.94
C PRO A 382 2.96 -5.10 30.92
N GLU A 383 3.63 -5.89 30.09
CA GLU A 383 5.09 -5.91 29.91
C GLU A 383 5.63 -4.58 29.36
N LEU A 384 4.79 -3.79 28.69
CA LEU A 384 5.17 -2.43 28.26
C LEU A 384 5.32 -1.46 29.43
N GLY A 385 4.97 -1.89 30.66
CA GLY A 385 5.19 -1.13 31.89
C GLY A 385 4.20 0.01 32.07
N LYS A 386 4.60 0.98 32.86
CA LYS A 386 3.78 2.11 33.29
C LYS A 386 4.50 3.42 33.02
N ARG A 387 3.75 4.51 33.04
CA ARG A 387 4.23 5.88 32.95
C ARG A 387 3.62 6.75 34.03
N LEU A 388 4.17 7.92 34.22
CA LEU A 388 3.69 8.93 35.14
C LEU A 388 3.14 10.13 34.38
N ALA A 389 1.94 10.59 34.78
CA ALA A 389 1.32 11.78 34.23
C ALA A 389 1.10 12.80 35.36
N PRO A 390 1.53 14.07 35.19
CA PRO A 390 1.37 15.11 36.22
C PRO A 390 -0.10 15.54 36.32
N PHE A 391 -0.65 15.44 37.53
CA PHE A 391 -2.00 15.91 37.87
C PHE A 391 -1.91 17.23 38.63
N THR A 392 -2.57 18.24 38.12
CA THR A 392 -2.52 19.61 38.62
C THR A 392 -3.94 20.17 38.85
N ARG A 393 -4.06 21.32 39.51
CA ARG A 393 -5.33 21.99 39.70
C ARG A 393 -6.04 22.31 38.37
N GLU A 394 -5.29 22.78 37.39
CA GLU A 394 -5.82 23.11 36.06
C GLU A 394 -5.47 21.99 35.07
N LEU A 395 -6.48 21.50 34.37
CA LEU A 395 -6.40 20.43 33.40
C LEU A 395 -7.06 20.84 32.09
N TYR A 396 -6.73 20.16 31.00
CA TYR A 396 -7.52 20.13 29.78
C TYR A 396 -8.25 18.80 29.66
N ILE A 397 -9.52 18.87 29.25
CA ILE A 397 -10.34 17.73 28.84
C ILE A 397 -10.85 17.97 27.42
N GLU A 398 -11.39 16.95 26.75
CA GLU A 398 -12.05 17.15 25.47
C GLU A 398 -13.33 17.97 25.67
N ARG A 399 -13.56 18.94 24.81
CA ARG A 399 -14.77 19.77 24.84
C ARG A 399 -16.04 18.94 24.76
N GLU A 400 -16.04 17.88 23.96
CA GLU A 400 -17.18 16.95 23.83
C GLU A 400 -17.48 16.15 25.10
N ASP A 401 -16.58 16.14 26.07
CA ASP A 401 -16.78 15.47 27.36
C ASP A 401 -17.58 16.31 28.38
N PHE A 402 -17.90 17.55 28.04
CA PHE A 402 -18.76 18.41 28.82
C PHE A 402 -20.02 18.81 28.05
N MET A 403 -21.16 18.81 28.72
CA MET A 403 -22.43 19.27 28.17
C MET A 403 -23.22 20.03 29.26
N GLU A 404 -23.57 21.28 28.98
CA GLU A 404 -24.35 22.12 29.92
C GLU A 404 -25.73 21.50 30.18
N GLU A 405 -26.42 21.12 29.10
CA GLU A 405 -27.72 20.44 29.15
C GLU A 405 -27.56 19.01 28.59
N PRO A 406 -27.25 18.01 29.44
CA PRO A 406 -26.93 16.68 28.99
C PRO A 406 -28.15 15.96 28.42
N VAL A 407 -27.96 15.36 27.25
CA VAL A 407 -28.96 14.48 26.63
C VAL A 407 -29.09 13.15 27.40
N LYS A 408 -30.19 12.44 27.17
CA LYS A 408 -30.41 11.12 27.78
C LYS A 408 -29.23 10.16 27.44
N LYS A 409 -28.73 9.48 28.47
CA LYS A 409 -27.54 8.56 28.38
C LYS A 409 -26.21 9.25 28.16
N PHE A 410 -26.08 10.54 28.41
CA PHE A 410 -24.79 11.22 28.48
C PHE A 410 -24.12 10.90 29.82
N PHE A 411 -23.07 10.08 29.80
CA PHE A 411 -22.35 9.61 30.99
C PHE A 411 -21.01 10.32 31.19
N ARG A 412 -20.88 11.53 30.67
CA ARG A 412 -19.72 12.38 30.81
C ARG A 412 -20.02 13.54 31.77
N LEU A 413 -19.20 14.57 31.75
CA LEU A 413 -19.29 15.69 32.69
C LEU A 413 -20.43 16.65 32.32
N ALA A 414 -21.22 17.00 33.31
CA ALA A 414 -22.28 17.99 33.22
C ALA A 414 -22.49 18.64 34.59
N PRO A 415 -23.19 19.78 34.72
CA PRO A 415 -23.44 20.41 36.00
C PRO A 415 -24.05 19.44 37.01
N GLY A 416 -23.43 19.33 38.20
CA GLY A 416 -23.81 18.40 39.24
C GLY A 416 -23.50 16.92 38.99
N LYS A 417 -22.87 16.56 37.86
CA LYS A 417 -22.50 15.20 37.55
C LYS A 417 -21.06 14.91 37.98
N GLU A 418 -20.85 13.65 38.41
CA GLU A 418 -19.57 13.15 38.84
C GLU A 418 -19.01 12.16 37.80
N VAL A 419 -17.72 12.28 37.50
CA VAL A 419 -16.96 11.39 36.62
C VAL A 419 -15.61 11.05 37.25
N ARG A 420 -14.98 9.97 36.78
CA ARG A 420 -13.58 9.68 37.09
C ARG A 420 -12.68 10.34 36.07
N LEU A 421 -11.66 11.03 36.53
CA LEU A 421 -10.48 11.36 35.72
C LEU A 421 -9.56 10.15 35.72
N LYS A 422 -9.18 9.69 34.55
CA LYS A 422 -8.44 8.43 34.33
C LYS A 422 -7.20 8.34 35.20
N GLY A 423 -7.12 7.30 36.02
CA GLY A 423 -5.98 7.06 36.91
C GLY A 423 -5.83 8.06 38.06
N ALA A 424 -6.81 8.95 38.28
CA ALA A 424 -6.76 10.01 39.27
C ALA A 424 -7.97 9.94 40.23
N TYR A 425 -8.79 10.96 40.26
CA TYR A 425 -9.86 11.15 41.23
C TYR A 425 -11.27 11.21 40.59
N PHE A 426 -12.30 11.08 41.41
CA PHE A 426 -13.62 11.54 41.02
C PHE A 426 -13.70 13.07 41.13
N VAL A 427 -14.33 13.68 40.13
CA VAL A 427 -14.61 15.11 40.12
C VAL A 427 -16.09 15.35 39.84
N THR A 428 -16.66 16.37 40.49
CA THR A 428 -18.03 16.79 40.31
C THR A 428 -18.06 18.22 39.76
N CYS A 429 -18.76 18.45 38.67
CA CYS A 429 -18.91 19.78 38.09
C CYS A 429 -19.79 20.64 39.00
N THR A 430 -19.30 21.78 39.44
CA THR A 430 -20.00 22.74 40.32
C THR A 430 -20.43 23.99 39.58
N ASP A 431 -19.68 24.42 38.57
CA ASP A 431 -19.94 25.63 37.80
C ASP A 431 -19.21 25.60 36.46
N PHE A 432 -19.48 26.55 35.58
CA PHE A 432 -18.78 26.74 34.31
C PHE A 432 -18.83 28.21 33.87
N VAL A 433 -17.89 28.62 33.05
CA VAL A 433 -17.76 29.99 32.52
C VAL A 433 -18.00 29.98 31.02
N LYS A 434 -18.73 30.95 30.53
CA LYS A 434 -18.98 31.21 29.11
C LYS A 434 -18.31 32.51 28.67
N ASP A 435 -17.92 32.56 27.40
CA ASP A 435 -17.52 33.81 26.75
C ASP A 435 -18.75 34.65 26.33
N GLU A 436 -18.48 35.79 25.71
CA GLU A 436 -19.51 36.70 25.18
C GLU A 436 -20.41 36.10 24.10
N ASN A 437 -19.95 35.02 23.43
CA ASN A 437 -20.71 34.28 22.41
C ASN A 437 -21.50 33.09 23.00
N GLY A 438 -21.46 32.91 24.33
CA GLY A 438 -22.13 31.81 25.00
C GLY A 438 -21.41 30.47 24.93
N VAL A 439 -20.15 30.47 24.46
CA VAL A 439 -19.32 29.25 24.38
C VAL A 439 -18.65 28.99 25.72
N VAL A 440 -18.77 27.76 26.23
CA VAL A 440 -18.13 27.35 27.48
C VAL A 440 -16.61 27.37 27.31
N THR A 441 -15.92 28.13 28.13
CA THR A 441 -14.45 28.30 28.10
C THR A 441 -13.75 27.62 29.26
N GLU A 442 -14.42 27.40 30.36
CA GLU A 442 -13.87 26.81 31.58
C GLU A 442 -14.95 26.06 32.36
N VAL A 443 -14.60 24.92 32.93
CA VAL A 443 -15.44 24.13 33.81
C VAL A 443 -14.82 24.07 35.19
N HIS A 444 -15.62 24.33 36.23
CA HIS A 444 -15.17 24.24 37.62
C HIS A 444 -15.68 22.94 38.24
N CYS A 445 -14.79 22.24 38.89
CA CYS A 445 -15.08 20.98 39.57
C CYS A 445 -14.49 20.97 40.98
N THR A 446 -15.06 20.14 41.84
CA THR A 446 -14.43 19.71 43.09
C THR A 446 -14.00 18.25 42.96
N TYR A 447 -12.87 17.88 43.55
CA TYR A 447 -12.46 16.49 43.63
C TYR A 447 -12.72 15.89 45.02
N ASP A 448 -12.85 14.56 45.05
CA ASP A 448 -12.94 13.79 46.27
C ASP A 448 -11.60 13.10 46.54
N PRO A 449 -10.86 13.54 47.58
CA PRO A 449 -9.50 13.00 47.87
C PRO A 449 -9.48 11.51 48.18
N GLU A 450 -10.58 10.93 48.67
CA GLU A 450 -10.66 9.52 49.02
C GLU A 450 -10.71 8.60 47.79
N THR A 451 -11.08 9.15 46.65
CA THR A 451 -11.32 8.37 45.41
C THR A 451 -10.08 8.17 44.54
N ARG A 452 -8.90 8.46 45.04
CA ARG A 452 -7.66 8.29 44.30
C ARG A 452 -7.56 6.87 43.71
N SER A 453 -7.27 6.76 42.43
CA SER A 453 -7.09 5.44 41.79
C SER A 453 -6.00 4.63 42.51
N GLY A 454 -6.29 3.36 42.81
CA GLY A 454 -5.39 2.48 43.56
C GLY A 454 -5.44 2.65 45.08
N SER A 455 -6.30 3.51 45.63
CA SER A 455 -6.47 3.69 47.10
C SER A 455 -7.29 2.60 47.78
N GLY A 456 -7.96 1.73 47.01
CA GLY A 456 -8.90 0.75 47.54
C GLY A 456 -10.30 1.32 47.88
N PHE A 457 -10.63 2.51 47.35
CA PHE A 457 -11.96 3.11 47.54
C PHE A 457 -13.06 2.28 46.91
N GLU A 458 -14.06 1.87 47.67
CA GLU A 458 -15.18 1.05 47.22
C GLU A 458 -16.57 1.70 47.50
N GLY A 459 -16.59 2.96 47.92
CA GLY A 459 -17.81 3.61 48.43
C GLY A 459 -18.91 3.83 47.40
N ARG A 460 -18.57 4.23 46.19
CA ARG A 460 -19.50 4.46 45.08
C ARG A 460 -18.84 4.26 43.72
N LYS A 461 -19.65 4.06 42.69
CA LYS A 461 -19.20 3.90 41.32
C LYS A 461 -19.71 5.04 40.45
N VAL A 462 -18.87 5.53 39.51
CA VAL A 462 -19.25 6.46 38.46
C VAL A 462 -19.27 5.77 37.11
N LYS A 463 -20.13 6.22 36.21
CA LYS A 463 -20.27 5.59 34.88
C LYS A 463 -19.28 6.14 33.86
N GLY A 464 -18.82 7.39 34.01
CA GLY A 464 -17.96 8.08 33.08
C GLY A 464 -16.51 8.12 33.55
N THR A 465 -15.58 7.86 32.65
CA THR A 465 -14.15 8.09 32.84
C THR A 465 -13.63 8.95 31.71
N LEU A 466 -13.01 10.08 32.05
CA LEU A 466 -12.44 11.02 31.08
C LEU A 466 -10.91 10.95 31.12
N HIS A 467 -10.30 11.11 29.96
CA HIS A 467 -8.87 11.41 29.90
C HIS A 467 -8.64 12.92 30.06
N TRP A 468 -7.45 13.26 30.43
CA TRP A 468 -7.07 14.62 30.80
C TRP A 468 -5.59 14.87 30.56
N VAL A 469 -5.21 16.14 30.48
CA VAL A 469 -3.82 16.58 30.39
C VAL A 469 -3.63 17.78 31.29
N SER A 470 -2.51 17.86 32.02
CA SER A 470 -2.19 19.05 32.83
C SER A 470 -2.10 20.29 31.94
N ALA A 471 -2.78 21.35 32.32
CA ALA A 471 -2.65 22.64 31.64
C ALA A 471 -1.29 23.31 31.88
N LYS A 472 -0.59 22.94 32.96
CA LYS A 472 0.70 23.48 33.37
C LYS A 472 1.90 22.71 32.81
N ASP A 473 1.78 21.40 32.68
CA ASP A 473 2.85 20.50 32.24
C ASP A 473 2.32 19.56 31.16
N ASN A 474 2.59 19.91 29.91
CA ASN A 474 2.15 19.19 28.73
C ASN A 474 3.08 19.39 27.55
N VAL A 475 2.90 18.61 26.50
CA VAL A 475 3.55 18.79 25.19
C VAL A 475 2.51 19.33 24.23
N GLN A 476 2.79 20.49 23.65
CA GLN A 476 1.99 21.02 22.54
C GLN A 476 2.48 20.40 21.24
N ALA A 477 1.55 19.92 20.42
CA ALA A 477 1.84 19.24 19.17
C ALA A 477 0.74 19.51 18.13
N THR A 478 1.07 19.29 16.87
CA THR A 478 0.09 19.31 15.79
C THR A 478 -0.42 17.90 15.53
N ALA A 479 -1.73 17.70 15.50
CA ALA A 479 -2.39 16.47 15.11
C ALA A 479 -3.04 16.63 13.72
N ARG A 480 -2.70 15.77 12.78
CA ARG A 480 -3.29 15.69 11.45
C ARG A 480 -4.25 14.51 11.40
N LEU A 481 -5.52 14.82 11.28
CA LEU A 481 -6.62 13.87 11.28
C LEU A 481 -6.92 13.50 9.81
N TYR A 482 -6.25 12.47 9.32
CA TYR A 482 -6.46 11.98 7.96
C TYR A 482 -7.67 11.07 7.85
N ASP A 483 -8.39 11.23 6.75
CA ASP A 483 -9.49 10.37 6.31
C ASP A 483 -9.28 9.97 4.84
N TYR A 484 -10.20 9.21 4.26
CA TYR A 484 -10.13 8.84 2.84
C TYR A 484 -10.10 10.09 1.96
N MET A 485 -9.17 10.12 1.02
CA MET A 485 -9.06 11.22 0.08
C MET A 485 -10.19 11.24 -0.95
N MET A 486 -10.56 10.06 -1.42
CA MET A 486 -11.64 9.86 -2.37
C MET A 486 -12.74 9.03 -1.72
N LEU A 487 -13.97 9.30 -2.09
CA LEU A 487 -15.15 8.56 -1.65
C LEU A 487 -15.85 7.97 -2.87
N ASP A 488 -16.39 6.76 -2.72
CA ASP A 488 -17.29 6.19 -3.70
C ASP A 488 -18.54 7.08 -3.83
N ASN A 489 -18.96 7.34 -5.06
CA ASN A 489 -20.13 8.18 -5.28
C ASN A 489 -21.41 7.38 -4.97
N PRO A 490 -22.18 7.72 -3.93
CA PRO A 490 -23.39 6.98 -3.58
C PRO A 490 -24.51 7.12 -4.62
N GLU A 491 -24.49 8.19 -5.44
CA GLU A 491 -25.49 8.42 -6.49
C GLU A 491 -25.13 7.71 -7.80
N ASP A 492 -23.86 7.38 -8.00
CA ASP A 492 -23.37 6.60 -9.14
C ASP A 492 -22.29 5.60 -8.70
N PRO A 493 -22.68 4.43 -8.19
CA PRO A 493 -21.74 3.43 -7.67
C PRO A 493 -20.73 2.89 -8.70
N ASN A 494 -21.02 3.04 -10.00
CA ASN A 494 -20.14 2.65 -11.09
C ASN A 494 -19.42 3.84 -11.74
N GLY A 495 -19.69 5.04 -11.25
CA GLY A 495 -19.12 6.28 -11.75
C GLY A 495 -17.75 6.64 -11.14
N GLU A 496 -17.38 7.89 -11.35
CA GLU A 496 -16.13 8.40 -10.77
C GLU A 496 -16.29 8.68 -9.28
N MET A 497 -15.24 8.34 -8.51
CA MET A 497 -15.15 8.72 -7.10
C MET A 497 -15.16 10.24 -6.95
N ILE A 498 -15.71 10.71 -5.84
CA ILE A 498 -15.74 12.13 -5.48
C ILE A 498 -14.63 12.43 -4.47
N MET A 499 -14.05 13.63 -4.57
CA MET A 499 -13.04 14.08 -3.61
C MET A 499 -13.69 14.37 -2.25
N ASN A 500 -13.07 13.88 -1.17
CA ASN A 500 -13.49 14.18 0.18
C ASN A 500 -12.89 15.52 0.63
N PRO A 501 -13.70 16.58 0.81
CA PRO A 501 -13.19 17.89 1.24
C PRO A 501 -12.68 17.87 2.69
N ASN A 502 -13.06 16.86 3.47
CA ASN A 502 -12.66 16.68 4.87
C ASN A 502 -11.59 15.59 5.04
N SER A 503 -10.81 15.31 3.98
CA SER A 503 -9.78 14.28 4.02
C SER A 503 -8.61 14.58 4.95
N LEU A 504 -8.45 15.83 5.37
CA LEU A 504 -7.45 16.28 6.32
C LEU A 504 -8.03 17.41 7.20
N GLU A 505 -8.02 17.20 8.50
CA GLU A 505 -8.24 18.23 9.51
C GLU A 505 -6.96 18.38 10.34
N VAL A 506 -6.52 19.61 10.57
CA VAL A 506 -5.31 19.91 11.35
C VAL A 506 -5.73 20.56 12.66
N LYS A 507 -5.24 20.04 13.78
CA LYS A 507 -5.52 20.55 15.13
C LYS A 507 -4.22 20.72 15.92
N GLU A 508 -4.14 21.79 16.67
CA GLU A 508 -3.18 21.88 17.77
C GLU A 508 -3.75 21.13 18.98
N CYS A 509 -2.91 20.33 19.62
CA CYS A 509 -3.33 19.49 20.73
C CYS A 509 -2.34 19.55 21.91
N PHE A 510 -2.84 19.14 23.07
CA PHE A 510 -2.06 18.99 24.29
C PHE A 510 -1.93 17.51 24.64
N ILE A 511 -0.72 17.06 24.90
CA ILE A 511 -0.42 15.66 25.20
C ILE A 511 0.35 15.57 26.52
N GLU A 512 0.14 14.49 27.25
CA GLU A 512 0.88 14.22 28.49
C GLU A 512 2.40 14.20 28.23
N PRO A 513 3.25 14.62 29.20
CA PRO A 513 4.69 14.77 29.00
C PRO A 513 5.45 13.49 28.65
N SER A 514 4.84 12.31 28.82
CA SER A 514 5.48 11.02 28.49
C SER A 514 5.88 10.89 27.01
N VAL A 515 5.32 11.74 26.13
CA VAL A 515 5.69 11.75 24.69
C VAL A 515 6.83 12.70 24.35
N LYS A 516 7.41 13.38 25.34
CA LYS A 516 8.44 14.42 25.12
C LYS A 516 9.65 13.92 24.32
N ASP A 517 10.05 12.67 24.56
CA ASP A 517 11.19 12.04 23.91
C ASP A 517 10.79 11.15 22.70
N ALA A 518 9.55 11.30 22.21
CA ALA A 518 9.06 10.56 21.07
C ALA A 518 9.87 10.88 19.80
N LYS A 519 10.14 9.86 19.01
CA LYS A 519 10.94 9.95 17.78
C LYS A 519 10.07 9.77 16.55
N LYS A 520 10.54 10.28 15.42
CA LYS A 520 9.93 10.03 14.12
C LYS A 520 9.65 8.55 13.93
N GLY A 521 8.41 8.21 13.58
CA GLY A 521 7.96 6.85 13.38
C GLY A 521 7.39 6.14 14.62
N ASP A 522 7.52 6.72 15.81
CA ASP A 522 6.89 6.16 17.01
C ASP A 522 5.36 6.22 16.89
N ARG A 523 4.70 5.16 17.34
CA ARG A 523 3.24 5.02 17.27
C ARG A 523 2.63 5.00 18.65
N PHE A 524 1.50 5.70 18.78
CA PHE A 524 0.74 5.81 20.03
C PHE A 524 -0.74 5.61 19.77
N GLN A 525 -1.43 5.11 20.80
CA GLN A 525 -2.88 5.25 20.87
C GLN A 525 -3.19 6.50 21.68
N PHE A 526 -3.84 7.48 21.08
CA PHE A 526 -4.47 8.57 21.82
C PHE A 526 -5.75 8.05 22.43
N MET A 527 -5.80 8.01 23.75
CA MET A 527 -6.87 7.39 24.52
C MET A 527 -8.25 7.83 24.06
N ARG A 528 -9.14 6.89 23.78
CA ARG A 528 -10.50 7.11 23.30
C ARG A 528 -10.62 7.76 21.91
N ASN A 529 -9.54 8.05 21.24
CA ASN A 529 -9.54 8.76 19.95
C ASN A 529 -9.10 7.86 18.78
N GLY A 530 -7.85 7.50 18.72
CA GLY A 530 -7.31 6.76 17.59
C GLY A 530 -5.85 6.39 17.75
N TYR A 531 -5.28 5.79 16.71
CA TYR A 531 -3.86 5.52 16.60
C TYR A 531 -3.17 6.60 15.77
N TYR A 532 -1.99 7.00 16.22
CA TYR A 532 -1.19 8.08 15.66
C TYR A 532 0.26 7.67 15.50
N ILE A 533 0.92 8.23 14.51
CA ILE A 533 2.37 8.12 14.30
C ILE A 533 3.01 9.50 14.37
N VAL A 534 4.19 9.58 14.96
CA VAL A 534 5.04 10.78 14.86
C VAL A 534 5.51 10.91 13.41
N ASP A 535 5.11 11.97 12.73
CA ASP A 535 5.40 12.16 11.31
C ASP A 535 6.90 12.15 11.04
N THR A 536 7.30 11.39 10.03
CA THR A 536 8.71 11.18 9.70
C THR A 536 9.33 12.34 8.92
N LYS A 537 8.50 13.20 8.31
CA LYS A 537 8.94 14.33 7.47
C LYS A 537 8.92 15.66 8.21
N ASP A 538 7.79 16.02 8.79
CA ASP A 538 7.55 17.37 9.29
C ASP A 538 7.79 17.54 10.80
N THR A 539 8.00 16.47 11.56
CA THR A 539 8.42 16.56 12.97
C THR A 539 9.84 17.11 13.06
N THR A 540 10.02 18.08 13.95
CA THR A 540 11.32 18.66 14.28
C THR A 540 11.69 18.34 15.74
N GLU A 541 12.90 18.70 16.19
CA GLU A 541 13.32 18.55 17.58
C GLU A 541 12.48 19.41 18.54
N GLU A 542 11.94 20.52 18.05
CA GLU A 542 11.19 21.48 18.85
C GLU A 542 9.68 21.27 18.78
N HIS A 543 9.18 20.57 17.76
CA HIS A 543 7.75 20.41 17.52
C HIS A 543 7.37 19.05 16.95
N LEU A 544 6.53 18.33 17.67
CA LEU A 544 5.99 17.03 17.25
C LEU A 544 4.76 17.22 16.36
N VAL A 545 4.75 16.49 15.26
CA VAL A 545 3.60 16.36 14.37
C VAL A 545 3.12 14.91 14.38
N PHE A 546 1.85 14.70 14.68
CA PHE A 546 1.23 13.38 14.71
C PHE A 546 0.25 13.20 13.56
N ASN A 547 0.42 12.14 12.81
CA ASN A 547 -0.55 11.74 11.77
C ASN A 547 -1.48 10.68 12.35
N ARG A 548 -2.79 10.90 12.29
CA ARG A 548 -3.76 9.87 12.63
C ARG A 548 -3.70 8.75 11.60
N ILE A 549 -3.41 7.54 12.08
CA ILE A 549 -3.41 6.33 11.26
C ILE A 549 -4.85 5.92 10.99
N VAL A 550 -5.59 5.62 12.05
CA VAL A 550 -7.01 5.24 12.03
C VAL A 550 -7.70 5.68 13.33
N PRO A 551 -9.01 5.98 13.30
CA PRO A 551 -9.78 6.16 14.52
C PRO A 551 -9.98 4.80 15.24
N LEU A 552 -10.27 4.85 16.55
CA LEU A 552 -10.58 3.63 17.32
C LEU A 552 -11.90 2.99 16.91
N LYS A 553 -12.90 3.81 16.57
CA LYS A 553 -14.22 3.35 16.15
C LYS A 553 -14.27 3.18 14.63
N SER A 554 -14.91 2.12 14.18
CA SER A 554 -15.17 1.84 12.78
C SER A 554 -16.57 1.30 12.60
N SER A 555 -17.19 1.59 11.45
CA SER A 555 -18.42 0.93 10.99
C SER A 555 -18.14 -0.44 10.37
N PHE A 556 -16.89 -0.71 10.01
CA PHE A 556 -16.48 -2.01 9.46
C PHE A 556 -16.63 -3.13 10.50
N LYS A 557 -17.20 -4.25 10.08
CA LYS A 557 -17.28 -5.48 10.88
C LYS A 557 -16.69 -6.61 10.06
N LEU A 558 -15.75 -7.33 10.65
CA LEU A 558 -15.24 -8.56 10.07
C LEU A 558 -16.42 -9.56 9.95
N LYS A 559 -16.66 -10.07 8.74
CA LYS A 559 -17.72 -11.05 8.46
C LYS A 559 -17.25 -12.46 8.83
#